data_7242ba00312c31b700cfa58b9f0f3dfa
#
_entry.id   7242ba00312c31b700cfa58b9f0f3dfa
#
_cell.length_a   1.000
_cell.length_b   1.000
_cell.length_c   1.000
_cell.angle_alpha   90.00
_cell.angle_beta   90.00
_cell.angle_gamma   90.00
#
_symmetry.space_group_name_H-M   'P 1'
#
loop_
_entity.id
_entity.type
_entity.pdbx_description
1 polymer ?
#
loop_
_entity_poly.entity_id
_entity_poly.type
_entity_poly.pdbx_seq_one_letter_code
_entity_poly.pdbx_strand_id
1 'polypeptide(L)'
;MTRLFGVMLPDQKRIEYALTLIYGIGWSHSGRILSQLKIDVHKKVKDLSEEELKKINAYIDKNYAIEGELRETIAGDIKRLKEIGCYRGIRHMKNLPVRGQRTRSNARTKRGKRKTVGALKKEDWAKLEQNKAVKV
;
A
#
# COMPACT_ATOMS: atom_id res chain seq x y z
N MET A 1 8.44 11.76 19.02
CA MET A 1 7.94 10.99 17.84
C MET A 1 8.25 11.78 16.58
N THR A 2 9.11 11.22 15.73
CA THR A 2 9.54 11.87 14.50
C THR A 2 8.50 11.61 13.40
N ARG A 3 8.10 12.66 12.65
CA ARG A 3 7.17 12.54 11.53
C ARG A 3 7.86 12.94 10.24
N LEU A 4 7.79 12.07 9.20
CA LEU A 4 8.28 12.35 7.87
C LEU A 4 7.16 12.08 6.83
N PHE A 5 6.94 12.99 5.90
CA PHE A 5 5.92 12.88 4.84
C PHE A 5 4.52 12.46 5.33
N GLY A 6 4.14 12.96 6.51
CA GLY A 6 2.86 12.60 7.13
C GLY A 6 2.84 11.27 7.90
N VAL A 7 3.89 10.45 7.78
CA VAL A 7 4.00 9.14 8.44
C VAL A 7 4.73 9.29 9.78
N MET A 8 4.17 8.67 10.83
CA MET A 8 4.81 8.63 12.15
C MET A 8 5.87 7.52 12.16
N LEU A 9 7.12 7.88 12.42
CA LEU A 9 8.22 6.91 12.51
C LEU A 9 8.38 6.41 13.96
N PRO A 10 8.54 5.11 14.17
CA PRO A 10 8.75 4.56 15.50
C PRO A 10 10.17 4.82 16.00
N ASP A 11 10.31 5.57 17.09
CA ASP A 11 11.59 6.05 17.64
C ASP A 11 12.58 4.94 17.98
N GLN A 12 12.09 3.78 18.41
CA GLN A 12 12.90 2.63 18.85
C GLN A 12 13.45 1.78 17.70
N LYS A 13 12.92 1.97 16.49
CA LYS A 13 13.33 1.20 15.31
C LYS A 13 14.53 1.82 14.61
N ARG A 14 15.25 0.99 13.81
CA ARG A 14 16.33 1.45 12.94
C ARG A 14 15.76 2.34 11.84
N ILE A 15 16.55 3.34 11.41
CA ILE A 15 16.13 4.27 10.36
C ILE A 15 15.83 3.55 9.04
N GLU A 16 16.60 2.53 8.71
CA GLU A 16 16.37 1.72 7.51
C GLU A 16 14.96 1.15 7.46
N TYR A 17 14.50 0.53 8.57
CA TYR A 17 13.14 0.02 8.69
C TYR A 17 12.10 1.15 8.71
N ALA A 18 12.38 2.22 9.44
CA ALA A 18 11.44 3.33 9.58
C ALA A 18 11.10 3.97 8.22
N LEU A 19 12.09 4.12 7.34
CA LEU A 19 11.88 4.62 5.98
C LEU A 19 10.99 3.69 5.14
N THR A 20 10.99 2.38 5.37
CA THR A 20 10.10 1.46 4.63
C THR A 20 8.62 1.61 4.97
N LEU A 21 8.27 2.34 6.02
CA LEU A 21 6.88 2.64 6.35
C LEU A 21 6.28 3.71 5.42
N ILE A 22 7.13 4.48 4.74
CA ILE A 22 6.71 5.48 3.76
C ILE A 22 6.35 4.77 2.45
N TYR A 23 5.14 4.99 1.98
CA TYR A 23 4.68 4.37 0.73
C TYR A 23 5.51 4.86 -0.47
N GLY A 24 6.15 3.91 -1.15
CA GLY A 24 7.08 4.17 -2.26
C GLY A 24 8.55 3.88 -1.91
N ILE A 25 8.90 3.76 -0.62
CA ILE A 25 10.25 3.43 -0.18
C ILE A 25 10.28 2.00 0.36
N GLY A 26 10.97 1.12 -0.33
CA GLY A 26 11.25 -0.24 0.13
C GLY A 26 12.67 -0.36 0.69
N TRP A 27 13.07 -1.54 1.12
CA TRP A 27 14.40 -1.83 1.68
C TRP A 27 15.55 -1.38 0.76
N SER A 28 15.46 -1.67 -0.54
CA SER A 28 16.50 -1.28 -1.52
C SER A 28 16.65 0.24 -1.64
N HIS A 29 15.54 0.99 -1.64
CA HIS A 29 15.55 2.45 -1.68
C HIS A 29 16.06 3.02 -0.36
N SER A 30 15.61 2.50 0.78
CA SER A 30 16.07 2.92 2.10
C SER A 30 17.59 2.77 2.24
N GLY A 31 18.15 1.61 1.92
CA GLY A 31 19.60 1.40 1.95
C GLY A 31 20.36 2.35 1.03
N ARG A 32 19.86 2.59 -0.19
CA ARG A 32 20.46 3.53 -1.15
C ARG A 32 20.44 4.97 -0.65
N ILE A 33 19.33 5.43 -0.08
CA ILE A 33 19.19 6.78 0.49
C ILE A 33 20.22 6.98 1.62
N LEU A 34 20.29 6.04 2.56
CA LEU A 34 21.19 6.13 3.71
C LEU A 34 22.67 6.10 3.28
N SER A 35 23.02 5.24 2.30
CA SER A 35 24.38 5.18 1.73
C SER A 35 24.78 6.49 1.06
N GLN A 36 23.91 7.12 0.28
CA GLN A 36 24.17 8.40 -0.38
C GLN A 36 24.36 9.54 0.60
N LEU A 37 23.59 9.54 1.69
CA LEU A 37 23.70 10.55 2.74
C LEU A 37 24.77 10.25 3.78
N LYS A 38 25.47 9.11 3.66
CA LYS A 38 26.50 8.63 4.61
C LYS A 38 25.98 8.52 6.05
N ILE A 39 24.74 8.08 6.20
CA ILE A 39 24.10 7.85 7.50
C ILE A 39 24.17 6.36 7.83
N ASP A 40 24.51 6.03 9.08
CA ASP A 40 24.58 4.64 9.53
C ASP A 40 23.19 3.99 9.50
N VAL A 41 23.09 2.87 8.79
CA VAL A 41 21.87 2.07 8.59
C VAL A 41 21.32 1.53 9.92
N HIS A 42 22.19 1.24 10.89
CA HIS A 42 21.83 0.68 12.18
C HIS A 42 21.37 1.72 13.21
N LYS A 43 21.54 3.01 12.92
CA LYS A 43 21.13 4.12 13.78
C LYS A 43 19.63 4.08 14.05
N LYS A 44 19.21 4.32 15.30
CA LYS A 44 17.78 4.40 15.64
C LYS A 44 17.21 5.77 15.25
N VAL A 45 15.91 5.82 15.02
CA VAL A 45 15.22 7.08 14.66
C VAL A 45 15.39 8.16 15.74
N LYS A 46 15.38 7.79 17.01
CA LYS A 46 15.57 8.71 18.13
C LYS A 46 16.96 9.36 18.20
N ASP A 47 17.97 8.70 17.64
CA ASP A 47 19.37 9.13 17.70
C ASP A 47 19.77 9.98 16.49
N LEU A 48 18.81 10.25 15.57
CA LEU A 48 19.02 11.11 14.41
C LEU A 48 19.00 12.58 14.80
N SER A 49 19.92 13.37 14.21
CA SER A 49 19.89 14.82 14.33
C SER A 49 18.82 15.44 13.42
N GLU A 50 18.36 16.64 13.76
CA GLU A 50 17.43 17.38 12.90
C GLU A 50 18.02 17.69 11.51
N GLU A 51 19.33 17.89 11.44
CA GLU A 51 20.03 18.11 10.18
C GLU A 51 20.00 16.87 9.28
N GLU A 52 20.20 15.68 9.86
CA GLU A 52 20.11 14.42 9.13
C GLU A 52 18.69 14.19 8.60
N LEU A 53 17.68 14.49 9.41
CA LEU A 53 16.27 14.39 9.00
C LEU A 53 15.94 15.35 7.85
N LYS A 54 16.44 16.60 7.92
CA LYS A 54 16.27 17.57 6.83
C LYS A 54 16.96 17.11 5.54
N LYS A 55 18.15 16.51 5.63
CA LYS A 55 18.88 15.95 4.47
C LYS A 55 18.11 14.78 3.86
N ILE A 56 17.56 13.88 4.69
CA ILE A 56 16.73 12.76 4.23
C ILE A 56 15.51 13.29 3.48
N ASN A 57 14.77 14.25 4.05
CA ASN A 57 13.60 14.85 3.43
C ASN A 57 13.95 15.47 2.07
N ALA A 58 14.93 16.36 2.01
CA ALA A 58 15.33 17.03 0.79
C ALA A 58 15.80 16.05 -0.31
N TYR A 59 16.46 14.96 0.08
CA TYR A 59 16.90 13.95 -0.87
C TYR A 59 15.74 13.13 -1.43
N ILE A 60 14.78 12.75 -0.57
CA ILE A 60 13.60 11.98 -0.97
C ILE A 60 12.71 12.82 -1.88
N ASP A 61 12.37 14.06 -1.50
CA ASP A 61 11.55 14.97 -2.30
C ASP A 61 12.11 15.18 -3.72
N LYS A 62 13.43 15.25 -3.82
CA LYS A 62 14.08 15.48 -5.12
C LYS A 62 14.10 14.24 -6.03
N ASN A 63 14.18 13.03 -5.47
CA ASN A 63 14.53 11.83 -6.24
C ASN A 63 13.43 10.78 -6.30
N TYR A 64 12.40 10.85 -5.46
CA TYR A 64 11.39 9.81 -5.34
C TYR A 64 9.98 10.41 -5.29
N ALA A 65 9.08 9.89 -6.11
CA ALA A 65 7.66 10.10 -5.92
C ALA A 65 7.17 9.17 -4.80
N ILE A 66 6.54 9.73 -3.78
CA ILE A 66 6.12 9.00 -2.58
C ILE A 66 4.67 9.31 -2.22
N GLU A 67 4.12 8.51 -1.32
CA GLU A 67 2.79 8.68 -0.71
C GLU A 67 1.69 9.10 -1.70
N GLY A 68 1.19 10.34 -1.62
CA GLY A 68 0.09 10.85 -2.43
C GLY A 68 0.40 10.89 -3.91
N GLU A 69 1.54 11.45 -4.29
CA GLU A 69 1.99 11.58 -5.66
C GLU A 69 2.12 10.22 -6.37
N LEU A 70 2.74 9.25 -5.70
CA LEU A 70 2.87 7.89 -6.25
C LEU A 70 1.51 7.20 -6.39
N ARG A 71 0.60 7.39 -5.43
CA ARG A 71 -0.77 6.83 -5.50
C ARG A 71 -1.54 7.42 -6.69
N GLU A 72 -1.42 8.72 -6.91
CA GLU A 72 -2.07 9.41 -8.02
C GLU A 72 -1.51 8.93 -9.36
N THR A 73 -0.20 8.81 -9.49
CA THR A 73 0.44 8.26 -10.68
C THR A 73 -0.04 6.84 -10.99
N ILE A 74 -0.06 5.95 -10.00
CA ILE A 74 -0.54 4.58 -10.17
C ILE A 74 -2.04 4.55 -10.54
N ALA A 75 -2.85 5.38 -9.90
CA ALA A 75 -4.27 5.48 -10.22
C ALA A 75 -4.51 5.99 -11.64
N GLY A 76 -3.73 6.99 -12.08
CA GLY A 76 -3.73 7.52 -13.43
C GLY A 76 -3.35 6.48 -14.47
N ASP A 77 -2.31 5.69 -14.22
CA ASP A 77 -1.90 4.60 -15.12
C ASP A 77 -2.98 3.53 -15.26
N ILE A 78 -3.61 3.14 -14.14
CA ILE A 78 -4.72 2.17 -14.17
C ILE A 78 -5.92 2.76 -14.92
N LYS A 79 -6.24 4.04 -14.72
CA LYS A 79 -7.32 4.73 -15.42
C LYS A 79 -7.06 4.72 -16.91
N ARG A 80 -5.87 5.09 -17.34
CA ARG A 80 -5.45 5.07 -18.75
C ARG A 80 -5.61 3.68 -19.38
N LEU A 81 -5.18 2.61 -18.68
CA LEU A 81 -5.34 1.23 -19.18
C LEU A 81 -6.81 0.85 -19.36
N LYS A 82 -7.69 1.31 -18.47
CA LYS A 82 -9.14 1.07 -18.56
C LYS A 82 -9.75 1.81 -19.75
N GLU A 83 -9.36 3.05 -19.99
CA GLU A 83 -9.83 3.89 -21.10
C GLU A 83 -9.43 3.31 -22.46
N ILE A 84 -8.19 2.83 -22.58
CA ILE A 84 -7.72 2.16 -23.81
C ILE A 84 -8.46 0.82 -24.05
N GLY A 85 -9.11 0.22 -23.04
CA GLY A 85 -9.82 -1.03 -23.17
C GLY A 85 -8.93 -2.25 -23.37
N CYS A 86 -7.63 -2.15 -23.06
CA CYS A 86 -6.69 -3.26 -23.19
C CYS A 86 -7.02 -4.41 -22.21
N TYR A 87 -6.48 -5.61 -22.47
CA TYR A 87 -6.70 -6.77 -21.60
C TYR A 87 -6.47 -6.48 -20.10
N ARG A 88 -5.37 -5.82 -19.75
CA ARG A 88 -5.08 -5.42 -18.38
C ARG A 88 -6.14 -4.45 -17.82
N GLY A 89 -6.61 -3.50 -18.61
CA GLY A 89 -7.65 -2.55 -18.22
C GLY A 89 -8.98 -3.24 -17.93
N ILE A 90 -9.40 -4.17 -18.81
CA ILE A 90 -10.61 -5.00 -18.60
C ILE A 90 -10.48 -5.83 -17.32
N ARG A 91 -9.31 -6.41 -17.06
CA ARG A 91 -9.05 -7.17 -15.82
C ARG A 91 -9.16 -6.27 -14.57
N HIS A 92 -8.63 -5.04 -14.62
CA HIS A 92 -8.77 -4.07 -13.54
C HIS A 92 -10.24 -3.65 -13.32
N MET A 93 -11.02 -3.41 -14.39
CA MET A 93 -12.45 -3.08 -14.28
C MET A 93 -13.25 -4.21 -13.60
N LYS A 94 -12.96 -5.46 -13.96
CA LYS A 94 -13.64 -6.64 -13.41
C LYS A 94 -13.08 -7.12 -12.07
N ASN A 95 -12.13 -6.40 -11.46
CA ASN A 95 -11.44 -6.81 -10.23
C ASN A 95 -10.84 -8.22 -10.29
N LEU A 96 -10.31 -8.61 -11.44
CA LEU A 96 -9.68 -9.91 -11.67
C LEU A 96 -8.15 -9.80 -11.64
N PRO A 97 -7.42 -10.90 -11.38
CA PRO A 97 -5.96 -10.92 -11.48
C PRO A 97 -5.49 -10.47 -12.86
N VAL A 98 -4.46 -9.59 -12.90
CA VAL A 98 -3.99 -8.92 -14.11
C VAL A 98 -2.74 -9.58 -14.70
N ARG A 99 -2.01 -10.35 -13.88
CA ARG A 99 -0.72 -10.95 -14.22
C ARG A 99 -0.81 -12.42 -14.70
N GLY A 100 -1.90 -12.83 -15.33
CA GLY A 100 -2.05 -14.16 -15.92
C GLY A 100 -2.37 -15.29 -14.93
N GLN A 101 -2.63 -15.00 -13.65
CA GLN A 101 -3.01 -16.03 -12.68
C GLN A 101 -4.35 -16.68 -13.06
N ARG A 102 -4.44 -17.99 -12.86
CA ARG A 102 -5.69 -18.74 -13.05
C ARG A 102 -6.74 -18.35 -12.03
N THR A 103 -7.99 -18.23 -12.45
CA THR A 103 -9.10 -17.74 -11.62
C THR A 103 -10.00 -18.82 -11.06
N ARG A 104 -9.86 -20.07 -11.53
CA ARG A 104 -10.72 -21.18 -11.13
C ARG A 104 -10.59 -21.52 -9.64
N SER A 105 -9.37 -21.65 -9.12
CA SER A 105 -9.10 -22.08 -7.74
C SER A 105 -8.45 -21.00 -6.86
N ASN A 106 -7.42 -20.32 -7.32
CA ASN A 106 -6.47 -19.58 -6.48
C ASN A 106 -6.56 -18.04 -6.50
N ALA A 107 -7.50 -17.43 -7.20
CA ALA A 107 -7.69 -15.98 -7.20
C ALA A 107 -8.44 -15.49 -5.95
N ARG A 108 -8.12 -16.04 -4.76
CA ARG A 108 -8.90 -15.83 -3.54
C ARG A 108 -8.70 -14.45 -2.92
N THR A 109 -7.48 -13.93 -2.93
CA THR A 109 -7.13 -12.61 -2.35
C THR A 109 -7.99 -11.48 -2.94
N LYS A 110 -8.17 -11.47 -4.26
CA LYS A 110 -9.02 -10.48 -4.95
C LYS A 110 -10.52 -10.64 -4.62
N ARG A 111 -10.96 -11.86 -4.31
CA ARG A 111 -12.37 -12.18 -3.98
C ARG A 111 -12.70 -12.01 -2.49
N GLY A 112 -11.70 -11.70 -1.65
CA GLY A 112 -11.86 -11.61 -0.20
C GLY A 112 -11.91 -12.98 0.51
N LYS A 113 -12.24 -12.99 1.79
CA LYS A 113 -12.32 -14.23 2.59
C LYS A 113 -13.39 -15.17 2.06
N ARG A 114 -13.18 -16.48 2.22
CA ARG A 114 -14.22 -17.48 1.91
C ARG A 114 -15.42 -17.23 2.83
N LYS A 115 -16.60 -17.10 2.23
CA LYS A 115 -17.87 -17.09 2.97
C LYS A 115 -18.46 -18.48 2.82
N THR A 116 -18.54 -19.22 3.91
CA THR A 116 -19.26 -20.50 3.94
C THR A 116 -20.75 -20.15 4.05
N VAL A 117 -21.51 -20.59 3.07
CA VAL A 117 -22.97 -20.54 3.14
C VAL A 117 -23.38 -21.81 3.85
N GLY A 118 -23.62 -21.72 5.15
CA GLY A 118 -24.20 -22.82 5.94
C GLY A 118 -25.66 -23.04 5.55
N ALA A 119 -26.20 -24.20 5.88
CA ALA A 119 -27.64 -24.45 5.79
C ALA A 119 -28.35 -23.59 6.86
N LEU A 120 -28.87 -22.44 6.46
CA LEU A 120 -29.67 -21.58 7.32
C LEU A 120 -31.16 -21.93 7.16
N LYS A 121 -31.89 -21.91 8.27
CA LYS A 121 -33.37 -22.00 8.24
C LYS A 121 -33.95 -20.79 7.50
N LYS A 122 -35.13 -20.96 6.88
CA LYS A 122 -35.81 -19.91 6.11
C LYS A 122 -35.97 -18.59 6.91
N GLU A 123 -36.25 -18.71 8.21
CA GLU A 123 -36.40 -17.58 9.14
C GLU A 123 -35.10 -16.77 9.33
N ASP A 124 -33.96 -17.44 9.34
CA ASP A 124 -32.64 -16.79 9.49
C ASP A 124 -32.23 -16.07 8.19
N TRP A 125 -32.66 -16.60 7.03
CA TRP A 125 -32.50 -15.91 5.74
C TRP A 125 -33.26 -14.60 5.70
N ALA A 126 -34.53 -14.59 6.15
CA ALA A 126 -35.33 -13.38 6.20
C ALA A 126 -34.72 -12.29 7.12
N LYS A 127 -34.17 -12.68 8.27
CA LYS A 127 -33.43 -11.75 9.17
C LYS A 127 -32.17 -11.18 8.54
N LEU A 128 -31.41 -11.99 7.78
CA LEU A 128 -30.21 -11.53 7.06
C LEU A 128 -30.54 -10.55 5.94
N GLU A 129 -31.63 -10.72 5.23
CA GLU A 129 -32.11 -9.79 4.20
C GLU A 129 -32.57 -8.45 4.80
N GLN A 130 -33.31 -8.48 5.90
CA GLN A 130 -33.68 -7.26 6.62
C GLN A 130 -32.48 -6.48 7.13
N ASN A 131 -31.46 -7.15 7.68
CA ASN A 131 -30.20 -6.51 8.11
C ASN A 131 -29.34 -5.96 6.97
N LYS A 132 -29.49 -6.45 5.75
CA LYS A 132 -28.85 -5.86 4.56
C LYS A 132 -29.56 -4.59 4.09
N ALA A 133 -30.88 -4.55 4.17
CA ALA A 133 -31.68 -3.38 3.78
C ALA A 133 -31.47 -2.16 4.70
N VAL A 134 -31.12 -2.37 5.96
CA VAL A 134 -30.83 -1.30 6.95
C VAL A 134 -29.42 -0.70 6.81
N LYS A 135 -28.53 -1.31 6.01
CA LYS A 135 -27.12 -0.87 5.82
C LYS A 135 -26.86 -0.18 4.47
N VAL A 136 -27.89 0.24 3.76
CA VAL A 136 -27.78 1.05 2.53
C VAL A 136 -28.17 2.52 2.84
#